data_22bc77f774615851bbb0cd2254f91138
#
_entry.id   22bc77f774615851bbb0cd2254f91138
#
_cell.length_a   1.000
_cell.length_b   1.000
_cell.length_c   1.000
_cell.angle_alpha   90.00
_cell.angle_beta   90.00
_cell.angle_gamma   90.00
#
_symmetry.space_group_name_H-M   'P 1'
#
loop_
_entity.id
_entity.type
_entity.pdbx_description
1 polymer ?
#
loop_
_entity_poly.entity_id
_entity_poly.type
_entity_poly.pdbx_seq_one_letter_code
_entity_poly.pdbx_strand_id
1 'polypeptide(L)'
;MLFRSEGAHTVEFYEKILFIKQNQLGYKNYQALIMKMMMRVQFGIKKLDVKNFFCEFNVIDNFWTARVTSHIPIREVPNNIKKEKIIEPIKLINEAMKLNGIKKPRVAVQALNPHAEFGTEEKDEIIPAIEEVKKLGINADGPLPCDTSFITAYKNGNHDCIVGMYHDALQSGLKAFGFDRGVTVQGGLPVPITTPAHGTAFDIAGKNIANLEPTLNSFKIALTMAENKNRL
;
A
#
# COMPACT_ATOMS: atom_id res chain seq x y z
N MET A 1 -16.47 14.83 -9.29
CA MET A 1 -16.69 16.25 -9.03
C MET A 1 -17.05 16.45 -7.55
N LEU A 2 -16.12 16.23 -6.62
CA LEU A 2 -16.41 16.26 -5.17
C LEU A 2 -15.19 16.59 -4.29
N PHE A 3 -14.14 17.20 -4.84
CA PHE A 3 -12.99 17.63 -4.04
C PHE A 3 -12.44 18.93 -4.61
N ARG A 4 -13.18 20.02 -4.37
CA ARG A 4 -12.63 21.38 -4.44
C ARG A 4 -12.79 22.02 -3.09
N SER A 5 -11.65 22.43 -2.52
CA SER A 5 -11.39 23.42 -1.49
C SER A 5 -12.22 23.36 -0.20
N GLU A 6 -11.50 23.27 0.88
CA GLU A 6 -11.73 23.59 2.29
C GLU A 6 -11.24 22.45 3.21
N GLY A 7 -9.90 22.35 3.33
CA GLY A 7 -9.24 21.15 3.85
C GLY A 7 -9.60 20.70 5.27
N ALA A 8 -9.68 21.58 6.27
CA ALA A 8 -9.90 21.16 7.66
C ALA A 8 -11.37 20.86 7.97
N HIS A 9 -12.30 21.67 7.47
CA HIS A 9 -13.74 21.47 7.68
C HIS A 9 -14.28 20.24 6.95
N THR A 10 -13.65 19.86 5.84
CA THR A 10 -14.04 18.68 5.05
C THR A 10 -13.72 17.38 5.78
N VAL A 11 -12.58 17.29 6.47
CA VAL A 11 -12.19 16.11 7.26
C VAL A 11 -13.18 15.89 8.41
N GLU A 12 -13.45 16.92 9.21
CA GLU A 12 -14.40 16.85 10.32
C GLU A 12 -15.83 16.49 9.87
N PHE A 13 -16.25 17.01 8.72
CA PHE A 13 -17.55 16.68 8.11
C PHE A 13 -17.65 15.21 7.70
N TYR A 14 -16.60 14.66 7.06
CA TYR A 14 -16.60 13.25 6.68
C TYR A 14 -16.43 12.30 7.86
N GLU A 15 -15.67 12.68 8.88
CA GLU A 15 -15.61 11.93 10.16
C GLU A 15 -17.01 11.83 10.78
N LYS A 16 -17.76 12.92 10.82
CA LYS A 16 -19.15 12.94 11.31
C LYS A 16 -20.10 12.11 10.44
N ILE A 17 -19.96 12.17 9.10
CA ILE A 17 -20.80 11.35 8.18
C ILE A 17 -20.48 9.86 8.33
N LEU A 18 -19.22 9.47 8.41
CA LEU A 18 -18.82 8.08 8.61
C LEU A 18 -19.33 7.55 9.94
N PHE A 19 -19.23 8.32 11.01
CA PHE A 19 -19.74 7.99 12.34
C PHE A 19 -21.28 7.87 12.34
N ILE A 20 -21.98 8.83 11.76
CA ILE A 20 -23.45 8.83 11.67
C ILE A 20 -23.94 7.67 10.81
N LYS A 21 -23.36 7.42 9.64
CA LYS A 21 -23.76 6.30 8.79
C LYS A 21 -23.44 4.94 9.40
N GLN A 22 -22.35 4.80 10.12
CA GLN A 22 -22.05 3.57 10.85
C GLN A 22 -23.09 3.27 11.92
N ASN A 23 -23.50 4.28 12.67
CA ASN A 23 -24.53 4.14 13.72
C ASN A 23 -25.94 3.97 13.16
N GLN A 24 -26.31 4.67 12.07
CA GLN A 24 -27.64 4.63 11.48
C GLN A 24 -27.91 3.36 10.63
N LEU A 25 -26.90 2.87 9.89
CA LEU A 25 -27.07 1.75 8.97
C LEU A 25 -26.90 0.38 9.63
N GLY A 26 -26.40 0.34 10.87
CA GLY A 26 -25.93 -0.90 11.50
C GLY A 26 -24.68 -1.46 10.78
N TYR A 27 -23.87 -2.19 11.52
CA TYR A 27 -22.55 -2.65 11.05
C TYR A 27 -22.61 -3.52 9.78
N LYS A 28 -23.62 -4.39 9.63
CA LYS A 28 -23.79 -5.22 8.43
C LYS A 28 -23.98 -4.41 7.15
N ASN A 29 -24.75 -3.33 7.21
CA ASN A 29 -25.02 -2.48 6.06
C ASN A 29 -23.80 -1.59 5.72
N TYR A 30 -23.02 -1.19 6.72
CA TYR A 30 -21.77 -0.46 6.54
C TYR A 30 -20.70 -1.34 5.87
N GLN A 31 -20.55 -2.59 6.29
CA GLN A 31 -19.66 -3.57 5.66
C GLN A 31 -20.09 -3.91 4.23
N ALA A 32 -21.38 -4.07 3.98
CA ALA A 32 -21.89 -4.24 2.61
C ALA A 32 -21.60 -3.02 1.73
N LEU A 33 -21.60 -1.82 2.30
CA LEU A 33 -21.20 -0.59 1.60
C LEU A 33 -19.71 -0.59 1.28
N ILE A 34 -18.85 -0.94 2.23
CA ILE A 34 -17.38 -1.06 2.01
C ILE A 34 -17.10 -2.14 0.97
N MET A 35 -17.70 -3.33 1.07
CA MET A 35 -17.56 -4.39 0.07
C MET A 35 -18.01 -3.93 -1.32
N LYS A 36 -19.12 -3.22 -1.43
CA LYS A 36 -19.57 -2.60 -2.68
C LYS A 36 -18.60 -1.53 -3.18
N MET A 37 -17.97 -0.77 -2.29
CA MET A 37 -16.93 0.19 -2.67
C MET A 37 -15.67 -0.50 -3.15
N MET A 38 -15.20 -1.56 -2.48
CA MET A 38 -14.05 -2.37 -2.91
C MET A 38 -14.31 -3.06 -4.26
N MET A 39 -15.48 -3.67 -4.46
CA MET A 39 -15.88 -4.20 -5.76
C MET A 39 -16.01 -3.11 -6.82
N ARG A 40 -16.48 -1.91 -6.45
CA ARG A 40 -16.52 -0.75 -7.35
C ARG A 40 -15.12 -0.21 -7.67
N VAL A 41 -14.16 -0.33 -6.77
CA VAL A 41 -12.74 -0.01 -7.05
C VAL A 41 -12.19 -0.95 -8.12
N GLN A 42 -12.35 -2.27 -7.97
CA GLN A 42 -11.96 -3.23 -9.01
C GLN A 42 -12.74 -3.03 -10.32
N PHE A 43 -14.03 -2.72 -10.22
CA PHE A 43 -14.88 -2.40 -11.37
C PHE A 43 -14.54 -1.02 -11.95
N GLY A 44 -14.17 -0.06 -11.12
CA GLY A 44 -13.70 1.27 -11.51
C GLY A 44 -12.37 1.25 -12.24
N ILE A 45 -11.43 0.38 -11.84
CA ILE A 45 -10.16 0.16 -12.53
C ILE A 45 -10.42 -0.28 -13.97
N LYS A 46 -11.38 -1.21 -14.21
CA LYS A 46 -11.81 -1.59 -15.55
C LYS A 46 -12.46 -0.44 -16.34
N LYS A 47 -13.21 0.45 -15.68
CA LYS A 47 -13.84 1.62 -16.31
C LYS A 47 -12.88 2.78 -16.57
N LEU A 48 -11.78 2.88 -15.84
CA LEU A 48 -10.77 3.93 -16.02
C LEU A 48 -9.81 3.63 -17.18
N ASP A 49 -10.01 2.52 -17.88
CA ASP A 49 -9.18 2.05 -19.01
C ASP A 49 -7.67 2.11 -18.71
N VAL A 50 -7.31 1.68 -17.48
CA VAL A 50 -5.92 1.68 -17.01
C VAL A 50 -5.18 0.58 -17.75
N LYS A 51 -4.30 0.98 -18.67
CA LYS A 51 -3.46 0.09 -19.49
C LYS A 51 -2.08 -0.13 -18.87
N ASN A 52 -1.69 0.75 -17.94
CA ASN A 52 -0.39 0.72 -17.28
C ASN A 52 -0.37 -0.24 -16.10
N PHE A 53 0.83 -0.60 -15.67
CA PHE A 53 1.02 -1.38 -14.45
C PHE A 53 0.41 -0.66 -13.24
N PHE A 54 -0.29 -1.41 -12.42
CA PHE A 54 -0.82 -0.96 -11.15
C PHE A 54 -0.51 -1.98 -10.06
N CYS A 55 -0.33 -1.55 -8.83
CA CYS A 55 -0.14 -2.44 -7.71
C CYS A 55 -0.76 -1.87 -6.43
N GLU A 56 -0.99 -2.78 -5.49
CA GLU A 56 -1.52 -2.47 -4.18
C GLU A 56 -0.37 -2.21 -3.21
N PHE A 57 -0.43 -1.09 -2.51
CA PHE A 57 0.43 -0.77 -1.38
C PHE A 57 -0.33 -0.98 -0.07
N ASN A 58 0.39 -1.37 0.97
CA ASN A 58 -0.14 -1.33 2.32
C ASN A 58 0.68 -0.36 3.15
N VAL A 59 0.00 0.39 4.01
CA VAL A 59 0.60 1.47 4.81
C VAL A 59 0.20 1.28 6.27
N ILE A 60 1.18 1.32 7.15
CA ILE A 60 0.99 1.47 8.60
C ILE A 60 1.77 2.70 9.04
N ASP A 61 1.13 3.58 9.81
CA ASP A 61 1.70 4.87 10.16
C ASP A 61 2.17 5.62 8.89
N ASN A 62 3.45 5.89 8.77
CA ASN A 62 4.06 6.47 7.57
C ASN A 62 4.93 5.48 6.78
N PHE A 63 4.86 4.19 7.12
CA PHE A 63 5.67 3.15 6.49
C PHE A 63 4.86 2.39 5.44
N TRP A 64 5.41 2.30 4.22
CA TRP A 64 4.75 1.75 3.05
C TRP A 64 5.32 0.39 2.67
N THR A 65 4.50 -0.45 2.07
CA THR A 65 4.96 -1.70 1.47
C THR A 65 4.37 -1.89 0.08
N ALA A 66 5.18 -2.43 -0.84
CA ALA A 66 4.75 -2.90 -2.16
C ALA A 66 5.28 -4.30 -2.41
N ARG A 67 4.69 -5.02 -3.33
CA ARG A 67 5.11 -6.38 -3.69
C ARG A 67 5.17 -6.58 -5.18
N VAL A 68 6.15 -7.39 -5.60
CA VAL A 68 6.36 -7.75 -7.01
C VAL A 68 5.30 -8.74 -7.47
N THR A 69 5.02 -9.75 -6.64
CA THR A 69 3.98 -10.74 -6.91
C THR A 69 2.90 -10.72 -5.81
N SER A 70 1.64 -10.93 -6.20
CA SER A 70 0.50 -10.96 -5.28
C SER A 70 -0.53 -11.99 -5.76
N HIS A 71 -1.10 -12.75 -4.80
CA HIS A 71 -2.18 -13.71 -5.05
C HIS A 71 -1.88 -14.76 -6.13
N ILE A 72 -0.63 -15.20 -6.24
CA ILE A 72 -0.21 -16.33 -7.07
C ILE A 72 0.29 -17.49 -6.20
N PRO A 73 0.23 -18.75 -6.68
CA PRO A 73 0.82 -19.88 -5.96
C PRO A 73 2.29 -19.66 -5.67
N ILE A 74 2.77 -20.06 -4.48
CA ILE A 74 4.17 -19.85 -4.07
C ILE A 74 5.18 -20.45 -5.06
N ARG A 75 4.83 -21.59 -5.67
CA ARG A 75 5.67 -22.24 -6.70
C ARG A 75 5.90 -21.40 -7.96
N GLU A 76 5.04 -20.41 -8.20
CA GLU A 76 5.13 -19.51 -9.36
C GLU A 76 5.92 -18.25 -9.07
N VAL A 77 6.19 -17.96 -7.79
CA VAL A 77 6.87 -16.73 -7.36
C VAL A 77 8.23 -16.58 -8.03
N PRO A 78 9.17 -17.56 -7.96
CA PRO A 78 10.50 -17.39 -8.53
C PRO A 78 10.47 -17.08 -10.04
N ASN A 79 9.57 -17.73 -10.78
CA ASN A 79 9.43 -17.50 -12.22
C ASN A 79 8.90 -16.09 -12.58
N ASN A 80 8.28 -15.43 -11.62
CA ASN A 80 7.74 -14.07 -11.78
C ASN A 80 8.66 -12.98 -11.22
N ILE A 81 9.77 -13.34 -10.56
CA ILE A 81 10.78 -12.38 -10.14
C ILE A 81 11.67 -12.07 -11.33
N LYS A 82 11.36 -10.93 -11.98
CA LYS A 82 12.07 -10.42 -13.16
C LYS A 82 12.41 -8.96 -12.95
N LYS A 83 13.60 -8.55 -13.42
CA LYS A 83 14.11 -7.17 -13.28
C LYS A 83 13.04 -6.13 -13.61
N GLU A 84 12.37 -6.25 -14.73
CA GLU A 84 11.35 -5.30 -15.19
C GLU A 84 10.15 -5.26 -14.25
N LYS A 85 9.73 -6.43 -13.74
CA LYS A 85 8.62 -6.55 -12.78
C LYS A 85 8.95 -6.01 -11.39
N ILE A 86 10.22 -5.95 -11.02
CA ILE A 86 10.70 -5.38 -9.76
C ILE A 86 10.77 -3.84 -9.87
N ILE A 87 11.20 -3.33 -11.00
CA ILE A 87 11.34 -1.89 -11.27
C ILE A 87 9.99 -1.17 -11.13
N GLU A 88 8.91 -1.73 -11.69
CA GLU A 88 7.62 -1.06 -11.72
C GLU A 88 7.04 -0.76 -10.31
N PRO A 89 6.92 -1.71 -9.35
CA PRO A 89 6.44 -1.38 -8.02
C PRO A 89 7.37 -0.41 -7.26
N ILE A 90 8.70 -0.44 -7.51
CA ILE A 90 9.64 0.52 -6.90
C ILE A 90 9.34 1.94 -7.41
N LYS A 91 9.14 2.11 -8.71
CA LYS A 91 8.78 3.41 -9.31
C LYS A 91 7.45 3.91 -8.76
N LEU A 92 6.44 3.06 -8.78
CA LEU A 92 5.09 3.44 -8.35
C LEU A 92 5.00 3.80 -6.86
N ILE A 93 5.67 3.03 -5.98
CA ILE A 93 5.65 3.34 -4.55
C ILE A 93 6.42 4.64 -4.26
N ASN A 94 7.54 4.89 -4.94
CA ASN A 94 8.29 6.13 -4.82
C ASN A 94 7.44 7.34 -5.24
N GLU A 95 6.69 7.24 -6.33
CA GLU A 95 5.77 8.29 -6.78
C GLU A 95 4.60 8.49 -5.80
N ALA A 96 3.98 7.42 -5.34
CA ALA A 96 2.89 7.47 -4.38
C ALA A 96 3.32 8.12 -3.06
N MET A 97 4.49 7.77 -2.55
CA MET A 97 5.05 8.39 -1.33
C MET A 97 5.36 9.88 -1.53
N LYS A 98 5.85 10.29 -2.71
CA LYS A 98 6.04 11.71 -3.03
C LYS A 98 4.71 12.45 -3.04
N LEU A 99 3.67 11.88 -3.64
CA LEU A 99 2.32 12.43 -3.58
C LEU A 99 1.78 12.50 -2.15
N ASN A 100 2.17 11.57 -1.28
CA ASN A 100 1.83 11.62 0.15
C ASN A 100 2.74 12.56 0.98
N GLY A 101 3.61 13.34 0.35
CA GLY A 101 4.41 14.38 0.99
C GLY A 101 5.84 13.95 1.40
N ILE A 102 6.26 12.73 1.15
CA ILE A 102 7.63 12.26 1.41
C ILE A 102 8.53 12.67 0.25
N LYS A 103 9.28 13.77 0.42
CA LYS A 103 10.05 14.38 -0.68
C LYS A 103 11.14 13.48 -1.27
N LYS A 104 11.81 12.69 -0.44
CA LYS A 104 12.92 11.80 -0.81
C LYS A 104 12.72 10.42 -0.20
N PRO A 105 11.82 9.59 -0.75
CA PRO A 105 11.56 8.26 -0.22
C PRO A 105 12.82 7.39 -0.21
N ARG A 106 13.00 6.61 0.87
CA ARG A 106 14.07 5.63 1.03
C ARG A 106 13.45 4.25 0.88
N VAL A 107 13.78 3.57 -0.21
CA VAL A 107 13.16 2.29 -0.60
C VAL A 107 14.08 1.14 -0.23
N ALA A 108 13.64 0.26 0.67
CA ALA A 108 14.27 -1.03 0.88
C ALA A 108 13.70 -2.07 -0.09
N VAL A 109 14.55 -2.89 -0.69
CA VAL A 109 14.13 -4.01 -1.54
C VAL A 109 14.50 -5.31 -0.83
N GLN A 110 13.51 -6.19 -0.60
CA GLN A 110 13.75 -7.50 0.02
C GLN A 110 14.41 -8.46 -0.96
N ALA A 111 15.17 -9.40 -0.41
CA ALA A 111 15.58 -10.62 -1.11
C ALA A 111 14.39 -11.57 -1.29
N LEU A 112 14.52 -12.51 -2.22
CA LEU A 112 13.61 -13.65 -2.33
C LEU A 112 14.09 -14.80 -1.45
N ASN A 113 15.41 -15.09 -1.52
CA ASN A 113 16.01 -16.23 -0.87
C ASN A 113 16.54 -15.90 0.53
N PRO A 114 16.68 -16.89 1.42
CA PRO A 114 17.22 -16.68 2.77
C PRO A 114 18.59 -15.98 2.73
N HIS A 115 18.80 -15.03 3.64
CA HIS A 115 20.04 -14.25 3.77
C HIS A 115 20.48 -13.47 2.52
N ALA A 116 19.61 -13.32 1.52
CA ALA A 116 19.90 -12.80 0.19
C ALA A 116 20.90 -13.70 -0.59
N GLU A 117 20.88 -14.99 -0.30
CA GLU A 117 21.74 -16.03 -0.84
C GLU A 117 20.91 -17.28 -1.20
N PHE A 118 21.53 -18.39 -1.52
CA PHE A 118 20.91 -19.71 -1.80
C PHE A 118 20.05 -19.78 -3.07
N GLY A 119 20.02 -18.71 -3.88
CA GLY A 119 19.36 -18.68 -5.18
C GLY A 119 20.12 -17.79 -6.14
N THR A 120 19.61 -17.60 -7.34
CA THR A 120 20.21 -16.72 -8.35
C THR A 120 19.42 -15.45 -8.57
N GLU A 121 18.20 -15.37 -8.09
CA GLU A 121 17.26 -14.26 -8.32
C GLU A 121 17.81 -12.94 -7.80
N GLU A 122 18.56 -12.96 -6.70
CA GLU A 122 19.21 -11.77 -6.15
C GLU A 122 20.22 -11.18 -7.13
N LYS A 123 21.11 -12.02 -7.66
CA LYS A 123 22.18 -11.63 -8.58
C LYS A 123 21.63 -11.31 -9.96
N ASP A 124 20.71 -12.13 -10.46
CA ASP A 124 20.29 -12.08 -11.86
C ASP A 124 19.17 -11.06 -12.10
N GLU A 125 18.35 -10.78 -11.09
CA GLU A 125 17.14 -9.97 -11.25
C GLU A 125 17.06 -8.80 -10.24
N ILE A 126 17.23 -9.05 -8.92
CA ILE A 126 16.95 -8.06 -7.87
C ILE A 126 18.02 -6.96 -7.83
N ILE A 127 19.30 -7.34 -7.78
CA ILE A 127 20.41 -6.36 -7.78
C ILE A 127 20.39 -5.52 -9.07
N PRO A 128 20.25 -6.09 -10.28
CA PRO A 128 20.13 -5.30 -11.51
C PRO A 128 18.93 -4.35 -11.51
N ALA A 129 17.80 -4.72 -10.90
CA ALA A 129 16.63 -3.84 -10.77
C ALA A 129 16.93 -2.65 -9.85
N ILE A 130 17.58 -2.89 -8.69
CA ILE A 130 17.98 -1.83 -7.75
C ILE A 130 18.95 -0.86 -8.41
N GLU A 131 19.93 -1.36 -9.14
CA GLU A 131 20.90 -0.52 -9.86
C GLU A 131 20.21 0.34 -10.92
N GLU A 132 19.23 -0.21 -11.63
CA GLU A 132 18.49 0.52 -12.65
C GLU A 132 17.66 1.66 -12.06
N VAL A 133 16.92 1.42 -10.97
CA VAL A 133 16.12 2.47 -10.34
C VAL A 133 16.99 3.55 -9.68
N LYS A 134 18.20 3.21 -9.23
CA LYS A 134 19.20 4.20 -8.78
C LYS A 134 19.61 5.16 -9.89
N LYS A 135 19.81 4.64 -11.11
CA LYS A 135 20.10 5.50 -12.30
C LYS A 135 18.95 6.45 -12.62
N LEU A 136 17.71 6.07 -12.28
CA LEU A 136 16.53 6.94 -12.40
C LEU A 136 16.38 7.94 -11.24
N GLY A 137 17.35 8.00 -10.32
CA GLY A 137 17.35 8.92 -9.18
C GLY A 137 16.49 8.48 -8.01
N ILE A 138 16.05 7.21 -7.96
CA ILE A 138 15.32 6.66 -6.83
C ILE A 138 16.30 6.16 -5.77
N ASN A 139 16.12 6.58 -4.53
CA ASN A 139 16.94 6.13 -3.42
C ASN A 139 16.47 4.75 -2.94
N ALA A 140 17.05 3.70 -3.52
CA ALA A 140 16.74 2.31 -3.21
C ALA A 140 17.98 1.56 -2.79
N ASP A 141 17.87 0.65 -1.83
CA ASP A 141 18.93 -0.29 -1.46
C ASP A 141 18.40 -1.69 -1.13
N GLY A 142 19.32 -2.62 -1.00
CA GLY A 142 19.06 -4.05 -0.83
C GLY A 142 19.96 -4.89 -1.76
N PRO A 143 19.66 -6.19 -1.95
CA PRO A 143 18.54 -6.92 -1.34
C PRO A 143 18.74 -7.15 0.18
N LEU A 144 17.72 -6.82 0.97
CA LEU A 144 17.72 -7.07 2.40
C LEU A 144 17.18 -8.48 2.70
N PRO A 145 17.79 -9.25 3.60
CA PRO A 145 17.21 -10.51 4.05
C PRO A 145 15.78 -10.31 4.54
N CYS A 146 14.86 -11.15 4.07
CA CYS A 146 13.42 -10.98 4.29
C CYS A 146 13.04 -10.98 5.77
N ASP A 147 13.65 -11.89 6.56
CA ASP A 147 13.39 -12.09 7.99
C ASP A 147 13.78 -10.90 8.88
N THR A 148 14.78 -10.12 8.49
CA THR A 148 15.28 -8.95 9.25
C THR A 148 14.89 -7.61 8.64
N SER A 149 14.33 -7.59 7.44
CA SER A 149 14.05 -6.38 6.69
C SER A 149 13.10 -5.40 7.42
N PHE A 150 12.06 -5.89 8.10
CA PHE A 150 11.17 -5.03 8.88
C PHE A 150 11.84 -4.42 10.10
N ILE A 151 12.77 -5.14 10.73
CA ILE A 151 13.55 -4.59 11.83
C ILE A 151 14.46 -3.48 11.31
N THR A 152 15.16 -3.75 10.23
CA THR A 152 16.11 -2.80 9.62
C THR A 152 15.40 -1.58 9.04
N ALA A 153 14.35 -1.78 8.25
CA ALA A 153 13.71 -0.71 7.52
C ALA A 153 12.71 0.08 8.40
N TYR A 154 11.77 -0.60 9.04
CA TYR A 154 10.69 0.04 9.80
C TYR A 154 11.10 0.36 11.23
N LYS A 155 11.49 -0.65 12.03
CA LYS A 155 11.76 -0.47 13.46
C LYS A 155 12.95 0.46 13.73
N ASN A 156 14.01 0.34 12.93
CA ASN A 156 15.19 1.21 13.04
C ASN A 156 15.04 2.53 12.28
N GLY A 157 13.96 2.71 11.51
CA GLY A 157 13.68 3.93 10.78
C GLY A 157 14.66 4.23 9.63
N ASN A 158 15.33 3.21 9.09
CA ASN A 158 16.31 3.41 8.02
C ASN A 158 15.65 3.68 6.67
N HIS A 159 14.41 3.21 6.47
CA HIS A 159 13.68 3.34 5.21
C HIS A 159 12.25 3.83 5.44
N ASP A 160 11.61 4.28 4.39
CA ASP A 160 10.22 4.74 4.39
C ASP A 160 9.29 3.69 3.80
N CYS A 161 9.85 2.71 3.08
CA CYS A 161 9.10 1.58 2.56
C CYS A 161 9.95 0.33 2.35
N ILE A 162 9.25 -0.81 2.16
CA ILE A 162 9.81 -2.07 1.69
C ILE A 162 9.09 -2.51 0.41
N VAL A 163 9.85 -2.93 -0.60
CA VAL A 163 9.36 -3.67 -1.77
C VAL A 163 9.78 -5.12 -1.63
N GLY A 164 8.81 -6.01 -1.42
CA GLY A 164 9.05 -7.45 -1.24
C GLY A 164 8.69 -8.26 -2.47
N MET A 165 9.21 -9.48 -2.52
CA MET A 165 9.05 -10.32 -3.70
C MET A 165 7.68 -10.99 -3.77
N TYR A 166 7.06 -11.33 -2.61
CA TYR A 166 5.77 -12.00 -2.59
C TYR A 166 4.92 -11.59 -1.37
N HIS A 167 3.64 -11.95 -1.44
CA HIS A 167 2.61 -11.49 -0.50
C HIS A 167 2.95 -11.75 0.96
N ASP A 168 3.25 -13.00 1.35
CA ASP A 168 3.35 -13.35 2.77
C ASP A 168 4.63 -12.85 3.43
N ALA A 169 5.70 -12.66 2.66
CA ALA A 169 6.93 -12.02 3.13
C ALA A 169 6.68 -10.63 3.70
N LEU A 170 5.77 -9.87 3.09
CA LEU A 170 5.42 -8.52 3.54
C LEU A 170 4.25 -8.51 4.51
N GLN A 171 3.19 -9.26 4.22
CA GLN A 171 1.96 -9.18 5.03
C GLN A 171 2.14 -9.71 6.44
N SER A 172 2.99 -10.73 6.63
CA SER A 172 3.29 -11.26 7.96
C SER A 172 3.98 -10.21 8.85
N GLY A 173 5.01 -9.54 8.33
CA GLY A 173 5.69 -8.46 9.03
C GLY A 173 4.78 -7.26 9.28
N LEU A 174 4.11 -6.78 8.23
CA LEU A 174 3.22 -5.62 8.34
C LEU A 174 2.13 -5.81 9.40
N LYS A 175 1.47 -6.98 9.39
CA LYS A 175 0.40 -7.30 10.33
C LYS A 175 0.90 -7.46 11.77
N ALA A 176 2.12 -7.98 11.95
CA ALA A 176 2.73 -8.07 13.27
C ALA A 176 2.99 -6.69 13.90
N PHE A 177 3.27 -5.67 13.08
CA PHE A 177 3.58 -4.33 13.56
C PHE A 177 2.37 -3.39 13.63
N GLY A 178 1.30 -3.61 12.88
CA GLY A 178 0.22 -2.61 12.83
C GLY A 178 -1.04 -3.04 12.08
N PHE A 179 -1.57 -4.23 12.34
CA PHE A 179 -2.79 -4.70 11.69
C PHE A 179 -4.01 -3.82 11.95
N ASP A 180 -4.08 -3.23 13.12
CA ASP A 180 -5.20 -2.45 13.64
C ASP A 180 -5.37 -1.05 13.01
N ARG A 181 -4.36 -0.56 12.30
CA ARG A 181 -4.34 0.79 11.70
C ARG A 181 -3.91 0.82 10.23
N GLY A 182 -3.85 -0.34 9.60
CA GLY A 182 -3.39 -0.51 8.23
C GLY A 182 -4.32 0.12 7.20
N VAL A 183 -3.71 0.66 6.14
CA VAL A 183 -4.39 1.24 4.96
C VAL A 183 -3.90 0.53 3.72
N THR A 184 -4.80 0.32 2.76
CA THR A 184 -4.48 -0.12 1.40
C THR A 184 -4.58 1.06 0.45
N VAL A 185 -3.54 1.27 -0.37
CA VAL A 185 -3.48 2.32 -1.40
C VAL A 185 -3.28 1.66 -2.76
N GLN A 186 -4.07 2.07 -3.75
CA GLN A 186 -3.92 1.58 -5.13
C GLN A 186 -2.99 2.51 -5.91
N GLY A 187 -1.79 2.02 -6.24
CA GLY A 187 -0.80 2.76 -7.03
C GLY A 187 -0.99 2.59 -8.54
N GLY A 188 -0.56 3.58 -9.33
CA GLY A 188 -0.65 3.56 -10.78
C GLY A 188 -2.00 3.98 -11.36
N LEU A 189 -2.89 4.51 -10.52
CA LEU A 189 -4.22 4.96 -10.95
C LEU A 189 -4.26 6.48 -11.18
N PRO A 190 -5.16 6.96 -12.07
CA PRO A 190 -5.29 8.38 -12.37
C PRO A 190 -5.83 9.21 -11.19
N VAL A 191 -6.43 8.56 -10.20
CA VAL A 191 -6.94 9.18 -8.97
C VAL A 191 -6.49 8.38 -7.75
N PRO A 192 -6.24 9.00 -6.59
CA PRO A 192 -5.95 8.28 -5.36
C PRO A 192 -7.13 7.41 -4.95
N ILE A 193 -6.89 6.13 -4.73
CA ILE A 193 -7.88 5.18 -4.21
C ILE A 193 -7.26 4.50 -2.99
N THR A 194 -7.91 4.66 -1.86
CA THR A 194 -7.47 4.12 -0.57
C THR A 194 -8.61 3.42 0.14
N THR A 195 -8.29 2.37 0.89
CA THR A 195 -9.24 1.64 1.74
C THR A 195 -8.58 1.23 3.04
N PRO A 196 -9.33 1.04 4.14
CA PRO A 196 -8.79 0.36 5.31
C PRO A 196 -8.33 -1.05 4.94
N ALA A 197 -7.27 -1.53 5.56
CA ALA A 197 -6.65 -2.84 5.27
C ALA A 197 -7.28 -4.01 6.04
N HIS A 198 -8.39 -3.78 6.77
CA HIS A 198 -9.09 -4.84 7.52
C HIS A 198 -10.18 -5.51 6.67
N GLY A 199 -10.56 -6.72 7.08
CA GLY A 199 -11.67 -7.47 6.49
C GLY A 199 -13.05 -7.02 6.99
N THR A 200 -14.05 -7.86 6.76
CA THR A 200 -15.46 -7.56 7.06
C THR A 200 -15.82 -7.60 8.53
N ALA A 201 -15.00 -8.21 9.39
CA ALA A 201 -15.14 -8.26 10.86
C ALA A 201 -16.58 -8.57 11.35
N PHE A 202 -17.22 -9.62 10.79
CA PHE A 202 -18.60 -10.00 11.12
C PHE A 202 -18.79 -10.37 12.60
N ASP A 203 -17.73 -10.80 13.25
CA ASP A 203 -17.67 -11.18 14.66
C ASP A 203 -17.98 -10.02 15.62
N ILE A 204 -17.75 -8.78 15.20
CA ILE A 204 -18.05 -7.57 15.96
C ILE A 204 -19.27 -6.80 15.46
N ALA A 205 -19.98 -7.36 14.48
CA ALA A 205 -21.17 -6.72 13.91
C ALA A 205 -22.25 -6.44 14.97
N GLY A 206 -22.73 -5.21 15.07
CA GLY A 206 -23.75 -4.79 16.04
C GLY A 206 -23.23 -4.54 17.46
N LYS A 207 -21.94 -4.78 17.75
CA LYS A 207 -21.36 -4.57 19.10
C LYS A 207 -20.84 -3.14 19.35
N ASN A 208 -20.83 -2.30 18.33
CA ASN A 208 -20.36 -0.89 18.40
C ASN A 208 -18.91 -0.74 18.93
N ILE A 209 -18.04 -1.70 18.62
CA ILE A 209 -16.62 -1.75 19.02
C ILE A 209 -15.65 -1.72 17.84
N ALA A 210 -16.13 -1.34 16.65
CA ALA A 210 -15.30 -1.24 15.45
C ALA A 210 -14.25 -0.12 15.60
N ASN A 211 -12.99 -0.43 15.23
CA ASN A 211 -11.95 0.57 15.15
C ASN A 211 -12.11 1.42 13.87
N LEU A 212 -12.24 2.73 14.03
CA LEU A 212 -12.39 3.69 12.93
C LEU A 212 -11.06 4.19 12.36
N GLU A 213 -9.98 3.98 13.07
CA GLU A 213 -8.66 4.55 12.73
C GLU A 213 -8.17 4.18 11.32
N PRO A 214 -8.27 2.91 10.85
CA PRO A 214 -7.88 2.57 9.49
C PRO A 214 -8.68 3.33 8.42
N THR A 215 -9.98 3.53 8.64
CA THR A 215 -10.84 4.28 7.71
C THR A 215 -10.46 5.75 7.66
N LEU A 216 -10.20 6.36 8.81
CA LEU A 216 -9.76 7.74 8.93
C LEU A 216 -8.39 7.94 8.27
N ASN A 217 -7.45 7.04 8.54
CA ASN A 217 -6.11 7.08 7.95
C ASN A 217 -6.16 6.93 6.42
N SER A 218 -7.02 6.03 5.91
CA SER A 218 -7.20 5.89 4.46
C SER A 218 -7.70 7.17 3.82
N PHE A 219 -8.65 7.85 4.46
CA PHE A 219 -9.17 9.12 3.99
C PHE A 219 -8.09 10.23 3.99
N LYS A 220 -7.30 10.34 5.07
CA LYS A 220 -6.21 11.32 5.18
C LYS A 220 -5.17 11.14 4.07
N ILE A 221 -4.76 9.90 3.79
CA ILE A 221 -3.83 9.59 2.71
C ILE A 221 -4.41 10.01 1.36
N ALA A 222 -5.66 9.64 1.07
CA ALA A 222 -6.31 9.99 -0.20
C ALA A 222 -6.38 11.51 -0.40
N LEU A 223 -6.73 12.26 0.65
CA LEU A 223 -6.81 13.72 0.63
C LEU A 223 -5.44 14.33 0.34
N THR A 224 -4.42 13.94 1.10
CA THR A 224 -3.04 14.45 0.91
C THR A 224 -2.52 14.18 -0.51
N MET A 225 -2.72 12.97 -1.02
CA MET A 225 -2.31 12.61 -2.37
C MET A 225 -3.07 13.42 -3.44
N ALA A 226 -4.38 13.65 -3.25
CA ALA A 226 -5.18 14.43 -4.19
C ALA A 226 -4.79 15.92 -4.20
N GLU A 227 -4.55 16.52 -3.04
CA GLU A 227 -4.10 17.90 -2.91
C GLU A 227 -2.74 18.11 -3.56
N ASN A 228 -1.78 17.22 -3.32
CA ASN A 228 -0.44 17.32 -3.90
C ASN A 228 -0.46 17.07 -5.42
N LYS A 229 -1.32 16.17 -5.92
CA LYS A 229 -1.47 15.94 -7.35
C LYS A 229 -2.02 17.16 -8.09
N ASN A 230 -2.89 17.94 -7.48
CA ASN A 230 -3.43 19.17 -8.07
C ASN A 230 -2.43 20.34 -8.08
N ARG A 231 -1.30 20.21 -7.38
CA ARG A 231 -0.22 21.23 -7.33
C ARG A 231 0.90 20.96 -8.32
N LEU A 232 0.92 19.77 -8.95
CA LEU A 232 1.85 19.37 -10.03
C LEU A 232 1.25 19.70 -11.40
#